data_fb7e13402ef7ab3e7fe028e87df1fb6f
#
_entry.id   fb7e13402ef7ab3e7fe028e87df1fb6f
#
_cell.length_a   1.000
_cell.length_b   1.000
_cell.length_c   1.000
_cell.angle_alpha   90.00
_cell.angle_beta   90.00
_cell.angle_gamma   90.00
#
_symmetry.space_group_name_H-M   'P 1'
#
loop_
_entity.id
_entity.type
_entity.pdbx_description
1 polymer ?
#
loop_
_entity_poly.entity_id
_entity_poly.type
_entity_poly.pdbx_seq_one_letter_code
_entity_poly.pdbx_strand_id
1 'polypeptide(L)'
;MKQFRLFFTFTLLLIQFVVFAQEKTAEFKAFKEKYAGKEFDYNDVPKPKKEFEPGFFSKIIEGIFRFLSYLPWEIIFYFVIGLFLIFLATRIYKNGGILKRNSKKLYDESDFDFIEENLAEVNLNSLINKAETEQNFALAIRYLHYQNLQNLDKKGWIEWDPKKTNQQFINQIKDEKSKILFNQNTKIFNQVWFGEFKIDENKYYEFKTNFNHFNQYLAS
;
A
#
# COMPACT_ATOMS: atom_id res chain seq x y z
N MET A 1 -5.44 1.42 0.61
CA MET A 1 -6.32 2.57 0.91
C MET A 1 -7.62 2.20 1.62
N LYS A 2 -8.40 1.17 1.21
CA LYS A 2 -9.67 0.79 1.89
C LYS A 2 -9.51 0.42 3.38
N GLN A 3 -8.45 -0.28 3.76
CA GLN A 3 -8.22 -0.70 5.16
C GLN A 3 -7.78 0.44 6.08
N PHE A 4 -7.09 1.46 5.54
CA PHE A 4 -6.73 2.66 6.30
C PHE A 4 -7.97 3.53 6.60
N ARG A 5 -8.91 3.61 5.65
CA ARG A 5 -10.20 4.28 5.86
C ARG A 5 -11.03 3.57 6.93
N LEU A 6 -11.05 2.23 6.93
CA LEU A 6 -11.76 1.43 7.94
C LEU A 6 -11.18 1.61 9.35
N PHE A 7 -9.86 1.67 9.48
CA PHE A 7 -9.19 1.93 10.76
C PHE A 7 -9.48 3.34 11.27
N PHE A 8 -9.41 4.34 10.38
CA PHE A 8 -9.68 5.73 10.74
C PHE A 8 -11.15 5.95 11.12
N THR A 9 -12.11 5.30 10.44
CA THR A 9 -13.53 5.36 10.81
C THR A 9 -13.80 4.66 12.13
N PHE A 10 -13.12 3.56 12.43
CA PHE A 10 -13.27 2.84 13.70
C PHE A 10 -12.71 3.64 14.89
N THR A 11 -11.56 4.29 14.72
CA THR A 11 -11.00 5.20 15.76
C THR A 11 -11.89 6.42 15.99
N LEU A 12 -12.48 6.98 14.94
CA LEU A 12 -13.40 8.11 15.06
C LEU A 12 -14.69 7.72 15.78
N LEU A 13 -15.22 6.52 15.51
CA LEU A 13 -16.37 5.94 16.21
C LEU A 13 -16.08 5.69 17.70
N LEU A 14 -14.90 5.20 18.04
CA LEU A 14 -14.48 5.01 19.44
C LEU A 14 -14.40 6.34 20.19
N ILE A 15 -13.85 7.38 19.58
CA ILE A 15 -13.78 8.72 20.18
C ILE A 15 -15.19 9.28 20.39
N GLN A 16 -16.10 9.15 19.43
CA GLN A 16 -17.49 9.57 19.57
C GLN A 16 -18.21 8.81 20.69
N PHE A 17 -17.94 7.50 20.81
CA PHE A 17 -18.54 6.69 21.88
C PHE A 17 -18.06 7.14 23.27
N VAL A 18 -16.78 7.46 23.43
CA VAL A 18 -16.22 7.96 24.71
C VAL A 18 -16.82 9.33 25.07
N VAL A 19 -16.93 10.24 24.10
CA VAL A 19 -17.54 11.57 24.32
C VAL A 19 -19.03 11.42 24.71
N PHE A 20 -19.79 10.58 24.02
CA PHE A 20 -21.18 10.29 24.33
C PHE A 20 -21.38 9.68 25.72
N ALA A 21 -20.47 8.78 26.13
CA ALA A 21 -20.50 8.18 27.47
C ALA A 21 -20.21 9.21 28.57
N GLN A 22 -19.32 10.18 28.33
CA GLN A 22 -19.04 11.28 29.26
C GLN A 22 -20.24 12.23 29.41
N GLU A 23 -20.91 12.57 28.31
CA GLU A 23 -22.09 13.42 28.31
C GLU A 23 -23.24 12.79 29.11
N LYS A 24 -23.52 11.50 28.91
CA LYS A 24 -24.51 10.73 29.67
C LYS A 24 -24.22 10.66 31.17
N THR A 25 -22.94 10.51 31.56
CA THR A 25 -22.56 10.48 32.97
C THR A 25 -22.69 11.85 33.63
N ALA A 26 -22.48 12.96 32.94
CA ALA A 26 -22.69 14.32 33.43
C ALA A 26 -24.19 14.60 33.63
N GLU A 27 -25.04 14.23 32.67
CA GLU A 27 -26.51 14.35 32.78
C GLU A 27 -27.04 13.54 33.96
N PHE A 28 -26.59 12.31 34.14
CA PHE A 28 -27.00 11.45 35.25
C PHE A 28 -26.59 12.03 36.61
N LYS A 29 -25.43 12.67 36.69
CA LYS A 29 -24.93 13.31 37.90
C LYS A 29 -25.75 14.54 38.25
N ALA A 30 -26.07 15.38 37.27
CA ALA A 30 -26.93 16.55 37.43
C ALA A 30 -28.37 16.14 37.82
N PHE A 31 -28.90 15.06 37.23
CA PHE A 31 -30.21 14.50 37.61
C PHE A 31 -30.20 14.02 39.06
N LYS A 32 -29.18 13.31 39.51
CA LYS A 32 -29.05 12.83 40.87
C LYS A 32 -28.94 13.95 41.90
N GLU A 33 -28.24 15.03 41.60
CA GLU A 33 -28.17 16.22 42.46
C GLU A 33 -29.51 16.95 42.57
N LYS A 34 -30.24 17.06 41.46
CA LYS A 34 -31.57 17.71 41.43
C LYS A 34 -32.62 17.02 42.30
N TYR A 35 -32.53 15.70 42.46
CA TYR A 35 -33.48 14.87 43.21
C TYR A 35 -32.88 14.32 44.52
N ALA A 36 -31.79 14.86 45.02
CA ALA A 36 -31.17 14.50 46.29
C ALA A 36 -31.78 15.21 47.51
N GLY A 37 -32.86 16.02 47.32
CA GLY A 37 -33.50 16.74 48.41
C GLY A 37 -34.35 15.83 49.33
N LYS A 38 -34.49 16.22 50.59
CA LYS A 38 -35.27 15.50 51.58
C LYS A 38 -36.75 15.28 51.20
N GLU A 39 -37.28 16.05 50.23
CA GLU A 39 -38.65 15.91 49.71
C GLU A 39 -38.87 14.63 48.88
N PHE A 40 -37.81 13.96 48.49
CA PHE A 40 -37.85 12.72 47.69
C PHE A 40 -37.41 11.50 48.47
N ASP A 41 -37.26 11.60 49.79
CA ASP A 41 -36.95 10.48 50.69
C ASP A 41 -38.21 9.65 50.95
N TYR A 42 -38.52 8.79 50.01
CA TYR A 42 -39.56 7.77 50.22
C TYR A 42 -39.00 6.70 51.13
N ASN A 43 -39.37 6.75 52.43
CA ASN A 43 -39.15 5.69 53.38
C ASN A 43 -40.02 4.47 53.01
N ASP A 44 -39.65 3.82 51.90
CA ASP A 44 -40.16 2.51 51.60
C ASP A 44 -39.51 1.51 52.60
N VAL A 45 -40.32 0.88 53.41
CA VAL A 45 -39.92 -0.22 54.24
C VAL A 45 -39.09 -1.21 53.39
N PRO A 46 -37.83 -1.49 53.73
CA PRO A 46 -37.00 -2.33 52.88
C PRO A 46 -37.62 -3.71 52.82
N LYS A 47 -38.18 -4.06 51.66
CA LYS A 47 -38.54 -5.46 51.38
C LYS A 47 -37.24 -6.26 51.53
N PRO A 48 -37.24 -7.41 52.25
CA PRO A 48 -36.03 -8.21 52.37
C PRO A 48 -35.54 -8.52 50.97
N LYS A 49 -34.38 -7.99 50.64
CA LYS A 49 -33.65 -8.34 49.39
C LYS A 49 -33.43 -9.82 49.45
N LYS A 50 -34.11 -10.59 48.58
CA LYS A 50 -33.69 -11.95 48.33
C LYS A 50 -32.18 -11.88 47.99
N GLU A 51 -31.36 -12.39 48.88
CA GLU A 51 -29.93 -12.52 48.60
C GLU A 51 -29.84 -13.35 47.33
N PHE A 52 -29.46 -12.71 46.26
CA PHE A 52 -29.21 -13.37 44.99
C PHE A 52 -27.86 -14.12 45.19
N GLU A 53 -27.97 -15.42 45.47
CA GLU A 53 -26.75 -16.23 45.52
C GLU A 53 -26.08 -16.11 44.15
N PRO A 54 -24.86 -15.60 44.14
CA PRO A 54 -24.17 -15.42 42.87
C PRO A 54 -23.91 -16.78 42.24
N GLY A 55 -24.56 -17.06 41.13
CA GLY A 55 -24.39 -18.33 40.41
C GLY A 55 -22.92 -18.56 40.04
N PHE A 56 -22.56 -19.77 39.72
CA PHE A 56 -21.19 -20.15 39.34
C PHE A 56 -20.54 -19.19 38.34
N PHE A 57 -21.30 -18.72 37.36
CA PHE A 57 -20.84 -17.76 36.36
C PHE A 57 -20.52 -16.37 36.93
N SER A 58 -21.29 -15.90 37.91
CA SER A 58 -21.01 -14.59 38.52
C SER A 58 -19.73 -14.60 39.35
N LYS A 59 -19.44 -15.73 40.04
CA LYS A 59 -18.17 -15.93 40.78
C LYS A 59 -16.95 -15.94 39.82
N ILE A 60 -17.10 -16.57 38.64
CA ILE A 60 -16.05 -16.56 37.62
C ILE A 60 -15.83 -15.13 37.07
N ILE A 61 -16.90 -14.42 36.73
CA ILE A 61 -16.84 -13.05 36.24
C ILE A 61 -16.20 -12.12 37.29
N GLU A 62 -16.61 -12.25 38.55
CA GLU A 62 -16.03 -11.46 39.64
C GLU A 62 -14.54 -11.80 39.86
N GLY A 63 -14.14 -13.05 39.74
CA GLY A 63 -12.75 -13.49 39.78
C GLY A 63 -11.92 -12.89 38.63
N ILE A 64 -12.47 -12.88 37.43
CA ILE A 64 -11.82 -12.26 36.26
C ILE A 64 -11.68 -10.72 36.43
N PHE A 65 -12.74 -10.05 36.90
CA PHE A 65 -12.68 -8.60 37.17
C PHE A 65 -11.67 -8.28 38.28
N ARG A 66 -11.61 -9.08 39.33
CA ARG A 66 -10.66 -8.92 40.43
C ARG A 66 -9.22 -9.14 39.93
N PHE A 67 -8.99 -10.16 39.09
CA PHE A 67 -7.69 -10.39 38.45
C PHE A 67 -7.29 -9.23 37.54
N LEU A 68 -8.20 -8.74 36.67
CA LEU A 68 -7.97 -7.61 35.81
C LEU A 68 -7.67 -6.29 36.54
N SER A 69 -8.26 -6.10 37.76
CA SER A 69 -8.00 -4.91 38.57
C SER A 69 -6.62 -4.88 39.23
N TYR A 70 -5.97 -6.06 39.37
CA TYR A 70 -4.59 -6.15 39.83
C TYR A 70 -3.54 -5.98 38.75
N LEU A 71 -3.95 -6.03 37.49
CA LEU A 71 -3.03 -5.82 36.37
C LEU A 71 -2.77 -4.30 36.21
N PRO A 72 -1.52 -3.88 36.24
CA PRO A 72 -1.20 -2.47 35.97
C PRO A 72 -1.53 -2.15 34.51
N TRP A 73 -2.59 -1.38 34.32
CA TRP A 73 -3.09 -1.01 32.98
C TRP A 73 -2.03 -0.37 32.08
N GLU A 74 -1.07 0.29 32.70
CA GLU A 74 0.10 0.87 32.01
C GLU A 74 0.92 -0.20 31.29
N ILE A 75 1.19 -1.35 31.94
CA ILE A 75 1.96 -2.44 31.33
C ILE A 75 1.19 -3.09 30.20
N ILE A 76 -0.13 -3.30 30.38
CA ILE A 76 -0.99 -3.83 29.30
C ILE A 76 -1.00 -2.91 28.10
N PHE A 77 -1.10 -1.61 28.32
CA PHE A 77 -1.09 -0.60 27.27
C PHE A 77 0.20 -0.62 26.46
N TYR A 78 1.36 -0.66 27.13
CA TYR A 78 2.65 -0.77 26.46
C TYR A 78 2.83 -2.11 25.73
N PHE A 79 2.30 -3.20 26.31
CA PHE A 79 2.33 -4.53 25.68
C PHE A 79 1.49 -4.57 24.39
N VAL A 80 0.29 -3.98 24.41
CA VAL A 80 -0.59 -3.88 23.23
C VAL A 80 0.05 -3.01 22.16
N ILE A 81 0.66 -1.89 22.54
CA ILE A 81 1.42 -1.05 21.59
C ILE A 81 2.59 -1.83 21.01
N GLY A 82 3.35 -2.56 21.82
CA GLY A 82 4.46 -3.40 21.37
C GLY A 82 4.00 -4.46 20.35
N LEU A 83 2.92 -5.19 20.64
CA LEU A 83 2.32 -6.15 19.71
C LEU A 83 1.84 -5.48 18.43
N PHE A 84 1.24 -4.30 18.52
CA PHE A 84 0.79 -3.55 17.35
C PHE A 84 1.96 -3.10 16.48
N LEU A 85 3.06 -2.64 17.08
CA LEU A 85 4.28 -2.28 16.36
C LEU A 85 4.94 -3.50 15.71
N ILE A 86 4.97 -4.66 16.39
CA ILE A 86 5.45 -5.92 15.82
C ILE A 86 4.55 -6.36 14.66
N PHE A 87 3.23 -6.26 14.82
CA PHE A 87 2.27 -6.54 13.75
C PHE A 87 2.48 -5.62 12.54
N LEU A 88 2.65 -4.32 12.76
CA LEU A 88 2.99 -3.37 11.71
C LEU A 88 4.32 -3.73 11.05
N ALA A 89 5.35 -4.02 11.82
CA ALA A 89 6.67 -4.40 11.31
C ALA A 89 6.60 -5.69 10.49
N THR A 90 5.87 -6.73 10.96
CA THR A 90 5.68 -7.98 10.20
C THR A 90 4.85 -7.77 8.95
N ARG A 91 3.85 -6.90 8.99
CA ARG A 91 3.03 -6.57 7.82
C ARG A 91 3.81 -5.75 6.80
N ILE A 92 4.65 -4.82 7.27
CA ILE A 92 5.59 -4.08 6.44
C ILE A 92 6.61 -5.04 5.83
N TYR A 93 7.13 -6.00 6.59
CA TYR A 93 8.09 -6.99 6.11
C TYR A 93 7.48 -8.00 5.13
N LYS A 94 6.30 -8.57 5.43
CA LYS A 94 5.62 -9.55 4.56
C LYS A 94 5.01 -8.95 3.28
N ASN A 95 4.49 -7.74 3.33
CA ASN A 95 3.90 -7.07 2.16
C ASN A 95 4.95 -6.26 1.38
N GLY A 96 6.27 -6.50 1.66
CA GLY A 96 7.35 -5.78 1.01
C GLY A 96 7.22 -4.29 1.23
N GLY A 97 7.18 -3.89 2.50
CA GLY A 97 7.21 -2.55 3.07
C GLY A 97 6.84 -1.38 2.18
N ILE A 98 6.21 -0.40 2.79
CA ILE A 98 6.17 0.98 2.26
C ILE A 98 7.60 1.47 1.87
N LEU A 99 8.65 0.76 2.32
CA LEU A 99 10.08 0.98 2.01
C LEU A 99 10.72 -0.09 1.10
N LYS A 100 9.95 -1.07 0.58
CA LYS A 100 10.24 -1.55 -0.75
C LYS A 100 9.57 -0.58 -1.76
N ARG A 101 9.96 0.68 -1.74
CA ARG A 101 10.55 1.29 -2.93
C ARG A 101 11.19 0.11 -3.64
N ASN A 102 10.63 -0.33 -4.83
CA ASN A 102 11.34 -1.30 -5.64
C ASN A 102 12.79 -1.14 -5.23
N SER A 103 13.37 -2.11 -4.50
CA SER A 103 14.80 -2.12 -4.47
C SER A 103 15.10 -2.30 -5.95
N LYS A 104 15.14 -1.16 -6.68
CA LYS A 104 16.10 -1.01 -7.72
C LYS A 104 17.30 -1.60 -7.02
N LYS A 105 17.62 -2.92 -7.23
CA LYS A 105 18.99 -3.34 -7.11
C LYS A 105 19.66 -2.12 -7.68
N LEU A 106 20.48 -1.43 -6.88
CA LEU A 106 21.19 -0.27 -7.35
C LEU A 106 21.86 -0.71 -8.66
N TYR A 107 21.12 -0.60 -9.76
CA TYR A 107 21.75 -0.47 -11.05
C TYR A 107 22.36 0.90 -10.89
N ASP A 108 23.67 0.90 -10.88
CA ASP A 108 24.41 2.14 -10.83
C ASP A 108 23.79 3.03 -11.90
N GLU A 109 23.42 4.25 -11.58
CA GLU A 109 22.90 5.18 -12.60
C GLU A 109 23.87 5.26 -13.77
N SER A 110 25.16 5.07 -13.52
CA SER A 110 26.23 4.92 -14.52
C SER A 110 25.97 3.79 -15.54
N ASP A 111 25.29 2.69 -15.18
CA ASP A 111 24.97 1.61 -16.13
C ASP A 111 23.91 2.06 -17.15
N PHE A 112 22.96 2.91 -16.75
CA PHE A 112 21.94 3.43 -17.66
C PHE A 112 22.50 4.55 -18.53
N ASP A 113 23.32 5.42 -18.00
CA ASP A 113 24.01 6.48 -18.76
C ASP A 113 24.86 5.85 -19.85
N PHE A 114 25.63 4.79 -19.52
CA PHE A 114 26.39 4.05 -20.50
C PHE A 114 25.51 3.42 -21.60
N ILE A 115 24.38 2.80 -21.23
CA ILE A 115 23.43 2.21 -22.20
C ILE A 115 22.84 3.29 -23.10
N GLU A 116 22.48 4.43 -22.55
CA GLU A 116 21.87 5.53 -23.28
C GLU A 116 22.87 6.21 -24.23
N GLU A 117 24.12 6.39 -23.81
CA GLU A 117 25.19 6.91 -24.66
C GLU A 117 25.57 5.95 -25.78
N ASN A 118 25.46 4.64 -25.58
CA ASN A 118 25.88 3.61 -26.52
C ASN A 118 24.72 2.75 -27.04
N LEU A 119 23.51 3.28 -27.09
CA LEU A 119 22.28 2.51 -27.38
C LEU A 119 22.39 1.68 -28.68
N ALA A 120 23.05 2.19 -29.70
CA ALA A 120 23.20 1.51 -30.99
C ALA A 120 24.01 0.21 -30.90
N GLU A 121 24.96 0.12 -29.96
CA GLU A 121 25.92 -1.00 -29.83
C GLU A 121 25.55 -2.00 -28.77
N VAL A 122 24.70 -1.61 -27.79
CA VAL A 122 24.35 -2.45 -26.63
C VAL A 122 23.51 -3.65 -27.06
N ASN A 123 23.89 -4.84 -26.58
CA ASN A 123 23.10 -6.08 -26.76
C ASN A 123 21.92 -6.11 -25.77
N LEU A 124 20.84 -5.46 -26.12
CA LEU A 124 19.64 -5.37 -25.29
C LEU A 124 18.96 -6.72 -25.06
N ASN A 125 19.05 -7.67 -26.01
CA ASN A 125 18.49 -9.02 -25.81
C ASN A 125 19.15 -9.74 -24.61
N SER A 126 20.46 -9.61 -24.44
CA SER A 126 21.16 -10.19 -23.30
C SER A 126 20.72 -9.57 -21.98
N LEU A 127 20.52 -8.25 -21.96
CA LEU A 127 20.05 -7.53 -20.78
C LEU A 127 18.59 -7.87 -20.42
N ILE A 128 17.71 -8.00 -21.41
CA ILE A 128 16.33 -8.45 -21.22
C ILE A 128 16.31 -9.85 -20.60
N ASN A 129 17.04 -10.82 -21.18
CA ASN A 129 17.09 -12.19 -20.68
C ASN A 129 17.65 -12.26 -19.25
N LYS A 130 18.68 -11.47 -18.94
CA LYS A 130 19.22 -11.37 -17.58
C LYS A 130 18.19 -10.84 -16.61
N ALA A 131 17.51 -9.76 -16.95
CA ALA A 131 16.48 -9.16 -16.10
C ALA A 131 15.28 -10.12 -15.88
N GLU A 132 14.89 -10.90 -16.89
CA GLU A 132 13.89 -11.96 -16.79
C GLU A 132 14.31 -13.08 -15.83
N THR A 133 15.54 -13.58 -15.99
CA THR A 133 16.10 -14.62 -15.10
C THR A 133 16.15 -14.16 -13.65
N GLU A 134 16.43 -12.89 -13.43
CA GLU A 134 16.43 -12.25 -12.10
C GLU A 134 15.03 -11.87 -11.61
N GLN A 135 13.98 -12.17 -12.38
CA GLN A 135 12.58 -11.77 -12.12
C GLN A 135 12.41 -10.26 -11.90
N ASN A 136 13.31 -9.47 -12.48
CA ASN A 136 13.25 -8.02 -12.46
C ASN A 136 12.47 -7.49 -13.65
N PHE A 137 11.17 -7.73 -13.61
CA PHE A 137 10.27 -7.42 -14.73
C PHE A 137 10.18 -5.93 -15.06
N ALA A 138 10.33 -5.06 -14.07
CA ALA A 138 10.36 -3.62 -14.32
C ALA A 138 11.60 -3.21 -15.15
N LEU A 139 12.75 -3.80 -14.84
CA LEU A 139 13.97 -3.57 -15.59
C LEU A 139 13.89 -4.18 -17.00
N ALA A 140 13.31 -5.37 -17.14
CA ALA A 140 13.08 -5.99 -18.44
C ALA A 140 12.20 -5.10 -19.34
N ILE A 141 11.14 -4.46 -18.81
CA ILE A 141 10.32 -3.50 -19.55
C ILE A 141 11.14 -2.28 -20.00
N ARG A 142 12.06 -1.77 -19.15
CA ARG A 142 12.95 -0.67 -19.56
C ARG A 142 13.84 -1.06 -20.73
N TYR A 143 14.44 -2.25 -20.67
CA TYR A 143 15.27 -2.73 -21.77
C TYR A 143 14.47 -3.02 -23.04
N LEU A 144 13.23 -3.52 -22.94
CA LEU A 144 12.33 -3.66 -24.08
C LEU A 144 11.98 -2.28 -24.71
N HIS A 145 11.82 -1.26 -23.87
CA HIS A 145 11.60 0.09 -24.36
C HIS A 145 12.84 0.64 -25.09
N TYR A 146 14.05 0.46 -24.54
CA TYR A 146 15.29 0.80 -25.23
C TYR A 146 15.46 0.04 -26.55
N GLN A 147 15.05 -1.23 -26.61
CA GLN A 147 15.08 -2.02 -27.84
C GLN A 147 14.15 -1.44 -28.92
N ASN A 148 12.96 -0.98 -28.54
CA ASN A 148 12.07 -0.29 -29.47
C ASN A 148 12.73 1.00 -30.01
N LEU A 149 13.36 1.79 -29.15
CA LEU A 149 14.09 3.01 -29.56
C LEU A 149 15.27 2.68 -30.46
N GLN A 150 16.09 1.68 -30.13
CA GLN A 150 17.20 1.22 -30.94
C GLN A 150 16.73 0.81 -32.34
N ASN A 151 15.61 0.06 -32.45
CA ASN A 151 15.07 -0.38 -33.73
C ASN A 151 14.50 0.77 -34.56
N LEU A 152 13.88 1.76 -33.92
CA LEU A 152 13.40 2.98 -34.59
C LEU A 152 14.57 3.81 -35.15
N ASP A 153 15.64 3.96 -34.35
CA ASP A 153 16.85 4.68 -34.77
C ASP A 153 17.56 3.97 -35.92
N LYS A 154 17.74 2.65 -35.85
CA LYS A 154 18.30 1.83 -36.93
C LYS A 154 17.53 1.93 -38.24
N LYS A 155 16.20 2.14 -38.18
CA LYS A 155 15.35 2.39 -39.36
C LYS A 155 15.42 3.86 -39.85
N GLY A 156 16.08 4.74 -39.10
CA GLY A 156 16.12 6.17 -39.40
C GLY A 156 14.76 6.85 -39.20
N TRP A 157 13.86 6.28 -38.41
CA TRP A 157 12.55 6.86 -38.14
C TRP A 157 12.57 7.83 -36.96
N ILE A 158 13.58 7.72 -36.11
CA ILE A 158 13.95 8.70 -35.11
C ILE A 158 15.46 8.93 -35.15
N GLU A 159 15.87 10.02 -34.59
CA GLU A 159 17.27 10.29 -34.26
C GLU A 159 17.44 10.18 -32.75
N TRP A 160 18.13 9.10 -32.31
CA TRP A 160 18.37 8.85 -30.92
C TRP A 160 19.23 9.94 -30.30
N ASP A 161 18.78 10.45 -29.16
CA ASP A 161 19.53 11.37 -28.30
C ASP A 161 19.03 11.16 -26.87
N PRO A 162 19.91 10.82 -25.90
CA PRO A 162 19.50 10.59 -24.51
C PRO A 162 18.85 11.81 -23.84
N LYS A 163 19.03 12.99 -24.39
CA LYS A 163 18.41 14.22 -23.90
C LYS A 163 16.99 14.43 -24.39
N LYS A 164 16.57 13.68 -25.41
CA LYS A 164 15.21 13.76 -25.95
C LYS A 164 14.23 12.99 -25.08
N THR A 165 13.03 13.51 -24.99
CA THR A 165 11.92 12.84 -24.28
C THR A 165 11.22 11.83 -25.19
N ASN A 166 10.53 10.85 -24.58
CA ASN A 166 9.71 9.89 -25.33
C ASN A 166 8.69 10.59 -26.25
N GLN A 167 8.12 11.73 -25.84
CA GLN A 167 7.20 12.49 -26.68
C GLN A 167 7.88 13.07 -27.91
N GLN A 168 9.13 13.50 -27.81
CA GLN A 168 9.90 14.02 -28.95
C GLN A 168 10.19 12.90 -29.95
N PHE A 169 10.48 11.67 -29.50
CA PHE A 169 10.61 10.50 -30.39
C PHE A 169 9.28 10.14 -31.07
N ILE A 170 8.17 10.11 -30.34
CA ILE A 170 6.83 9.87 -30.92
C ILE A 170 6.52 10.87 -32.04
N ASN A 171 6.90 12.13 -31.87
CA ASN A 171 6.66 13.18 -32.86
C ASN A 171 7.53 13.04 -34.13
N GLN A 172 8.69 12.34 -34.05
CA GLN A 172 9.54 12.08 -35.22
C GLN A 172 8.99 10.96 -36.10
N ILE A 173 8.22 10.01 -35.53
CA ILE A 173 7.68 8.85 -36.24
C ILE A 173 6.59 9.34 -37.22
N LYS A 174 6.83 9.13 -38.53
CA LYS A 174 5.91 9.54 -39.61
C LYS A 174 4.81 8.49 -39.87
N ASP A 175 5.12 7.19 -39.69
CA ASP A 175 4.17 6.14 -39.86
C ASP A 175 3.16 6.09 -38.69
N GLU A 176 1.90 6.36 -38.98
CA GLU A 176 0.84 6.51 -37.97
C GLU A 176 0.66 5.22 -37.13
N LYS A 177 0.78 4.05 -37.76
CA LYS A 177 0.63 2.78 -37.04
C LYS A 177 1.79 2.54 -36.06
N SER A 178 3.02 2.77 -36.51
CA SER A 178 4.20 2.71 -35.63
C SER A 178 4.13 3.73 -34.50
N LYS A 179 3.66 4.93 -34.79
CA LYS A 179 3.48 5.99 -33.80
C LYS A 179 2.49 5.57 -32.71
N ILE A 180 1.35 4.98 -33.09
CA ILE A 180 0.34 4.45 -32.16
C ILE A 180 0.94 3.34 -31.30
N LEU A 181 1.57 2.33 -31.92
CA LEU A 181 2.16 1.19 -31.22
C LEU A 181 3.29 1.62 -30.27
N PHE A 182 4.18 2.49 -30.71
CA PHE A 182 5.26 3.00 -29.87
C PHE A 182 4.71 3.83 -28.70
N ASN A 183 3.68 4.65 -28.92
CA ASN A 183 3.02 5.41 -27.85
C ASN A 183 2.38 4.48 -26.79
N GLN A 184 1.77 3.36 -27.23
CA GLN A 184 1.23 2.35 -26.31
C GLN A 184 2.35 1.74 -25.45
N ASN A 185 3.46 1.32 -26.06
CA ASN A 185 4.62 0.78 -25.36
C ASN A 185 5.25 1.82 -24.41
N THR A 186 5.32 3.07 -24.83
CA THR A 186 5.78 4.17 -23.96
C THR A 186 4.89 4.37 -22.74
N LYS A 187 3.57 4.25 -22.88
CA LYS A 187 2.63 4.31 -21.74
C LYS A 187 2.87 3.16 -20.76
N ILE A 188 3.07 1.93 -21.26
CA ILE A 188 3.42 0.76 -20.42
C ILE A 188 4.73 1.04 -19.68
N PHE A 189 5.78 1.48 -20.39
CA PHE A 189 7.06 1.83 -19.80
C PHE A 189 6.92 2.88 -18.68
N ASN A 190 6.21 3.98 -18.95
CA ASN A 190 6.01 5.04 -17.97
C ASN A 190 5.24 4.54 -16.74
N GLN A 191 4.21 3.73 -16.93
CA GLN A 191 3.43 3.16 -15.85
C GLN A 191 4.25 2.22 -14.97
N VAL A 192 5.10 1.37 -15.56
CA VAL A 192 5.93 0.40 -14.84
C VAL A 192 7.13 1.05 -14.20
N TRP A 193 7.81 1.94 -14.93
CA TRP A 193 9.09 2.50 -14.48
C TRP A 193 8.93 3.69 -13.52
N PHE A 194 7.98 4.58 -13.77
CA PHE A 194 7.75 5.79 -12.97
C PHE A 194 6.52 5.71 -12.09
N GLY A 195 5.57 4.82 -12.39
CA GLY A 195 4.23 4.80 -11.81
C GLY A 195 4.04 3.85 -10.64
N GLU A 196 5.04 3.44 -9.86
CA GLU A 196 4.91 2.49 -8.71
C GLU A 196 4.06 1.24 -9.01
N PHE A 197 3.80 0.93 -10.28
CA PHE A 197 3.01 -0.21 -10.69
C PHE A 197 3.80 -1.49 -10.43
N LYS A 198 3.29 -2.35 -9.52
CA LYS A 198 3.89 -3.65 -9.28
C LYS A 198 3.52 -4.59 -10.43
N ILE A 199 4.51 -4.96 -11.20
CA ILE A 199 4.37 -5.91 -12.30
C ILE A 199 4.71 -7.32 -11.79
N ASP A 200 3.77 -8.25 -11.95
CA ASP A 200 3.99 -9.68 -11.77
C ASP A 200 4.39 -10.35 -13.10
N GLU A 201 4.72 -11.63 -13.04
CA GLU A 201 5.17 -12.41 -14.19
C GLU A 201 4.13 -12.46 -15.31
N ASN A 202 2.85 -12.69 -14.98
CA ASN A 202 1.77 -12.78 -15.98
C ASN A 202 1.60 -11.45 -16.72
N LYS A 203 1.57 -10.36 -15.95
CA LYS A 203 1.44 -9.01 -16.51
C LYS A 203 2.66 -8.59 -17.32
N TYR A 204 3.84 -9.04 -16.90
CA TYR A 204 5.07 -8.84 -17.68
C TYR A 204 4.97 -9.47 -19.07
N TYR A 205 4.58 -10.74 -19.17
CA TYR A 205 4.46 -11.43 -20.48
C TYR A 205 3.38 -10.82 -21.36
N GLU A 206 2.26 -10.38 -20.78
CA GLU A 206 1.25 -9.60 -21.51
C GLU A 206 1.86 -8.34 -22.14
N PHE A 207 2.59 -7.56 -21.35
CA PHE A 207 3.25 -6.35 -21.83
C PHE A 207 4.38 -6.65 -22.85
N LYS A 208 5.21 -7.66 -22.59
CA LYS A 208 6.27 -8.09 -23.52
C LYS A 208 5.71 -8.40 -24.90
N THR A 209 4.52 -8.96 -25.00
CA THR A 209 3.84 -9.24 -26.27
C THR A 209 3.66 -7.96 -27.09
N ASN A 210 3.29 -6.84 -26.46
CA ASN A 210 3.12 -5.55 -27.15
C ASN A 210 4.44 -5.02 -27.71
N PHE A 211 5.53 -5.10 -26.93
CA PHE A 211 6.86 -4.68 -27.37
C PHE A 211 7.36 -5.55 -28.55
N ASN A 212 7.16 -6.88 -28.46
CA ASN A 212 7.54 -7.81 -29.51
C ASN A 212 6.72 -7.60 -30.79
N HIS A 213 5.42 -7.38 -30.67
CA HIS A 213 4.54 -7.07 -31.81
C HIS A 213 5.03 -5.81 -32.54
N PHE A 214 5.42 -4.78 -31.80
CA PHE A 214 5.99 -3.58 -32.39
C PHE A 214 7.30 -3.85 -33.14
N ASN A 215 8.23 -4.61 -32.52
CA ASN A 215 9.49 -4.97 -33.15
C ASN A 215 9.28 -5.81 -34.43
N GLN A 216 8.32 -6.74 -34.43
CA GLN A 216 7.94 -7.51 -35.62
C GLN A 216 7.35 -6.61 -36.74
N TYR A 217 6.50 -5.66 -36.35
CA TYR A 217 5.96 -4.70 -37.30
C TYR A 217 7.06 -3.79 -37.90
N LEU A 218 8.03 -3.39 -37.12
CA LEU A 218 9.17 -2.66 -37.62
C LEU A 218 10.06 -3.50 -38.57
N ALA A 219 10.12 -4.82 -38.40
CA ALA A 219 10.94 -5.72 -39.22
C ALA A 219 10.28 -6.07 -40.56
N SER A 220 8.95 -5.94 -40.67
CA SER A 220 8.20 -6.17 -41.90
C SER A 220 8.26 -4.95 -42.84
#